data_2766f35416d15978de34dc4e14c62891
#
_entry.id   2766f35416d15978de34dc4e14c62891
#
_cell.length_a   1.000
_cell.length_b   1.000
_cell.length_c   1.000
_cell.angle_alpha   90.00
_cell.angle_beta   90.00
_cell.angle_gamma   90.00
#
_symmetry.space_group_name_H-M   'P 1'
#
loop_
_entity.id
_entity.type
_entity.pdbx_description
1 polymer ?
#
loop_
_entity_poly.entity_id
_entity_poly.type
_entity_poly.pdbx_seq_one_letter_code
_entity_poly.pdbx_strand_id
1 'polypeptide(L)'
;MKASVRGLTFSVLMAGLIGCEVVAEPPASEASDTRPVESSPDGPVAPAAPAPAPPPPAAPAETQANQLEDQVMRVFETAGPGVVNITSRSISYDFFLRAMPQEGSGSGFVYDDRGHIVTNFHVIEGASELHVTFFDETRVPAQVVGFDPSNDLAVIKVDVPPELLRVIPLGDSDRLKVGRFLVAIGNPFGLQQTLTTGVVSSLGRIIEAPDGKFIGEIIQTDAAINPGNSGGPLLDLEGRVVGVNSAIISPSGASAGIGFAITVGTVKRVVPELIARGRYAHPWLGVEPWNVSSNLAERLNRAGVRTPGGGGVMVVGLSTRGPAARAGIRGPSEVGLLGNLRVPIGADYILAVDGEPVTTDRDLTVLLETKHRVGDRVKVTVWREGQVQDIPVTLGERPD
;
A
#
# COMPACT_ATOMS: atom_id res chain seq x y z
N MET A 1 29.86 -45.64 0.25
CA MET A 1 30.47 -44.98 -0.91
C MET A 1 30.47 -43.50 -0.65
N LYS A 2 31.61 -42.87 -0.51
CA LYS A 2 31.81 -41.45 -0.19
C LYS A 2 31.76 -40.65 -1.50
N ALA A 3 30.96 -39.63 -1.58
CA ALA A 3 31.00 -38.62 -2.66
C ALA A 3 31.37 -37.26 -2.05
N SER A 4 32.48 -36.73 -2.53
CA SER A 4 33.19 -35.52 -2.16
C SER A 4 32.47 -34.28 -2.72
N VAL A 5 32.22 -33.27 -1.86
CA VAL A 5 31.79 -31.93 -2.27
C VAL A 5 33.04 -31.05 -2.42
N ARG A 6 33.28 -30.57 -3.63
CA ARG A 6 34.32 -29.55 -3.92
C ARG A 6 33.72 -28.17 -3.76
N GLY A 7 34.26 -27.39 -2.82
CA GLY A 7 33.99 -25.97 -2.69
C GLY A 7 34.68 -25.17 -3.80
N LEU A 8 33.93 -24.19 -4.32
CA LEU A 8 34.45 -23.15 -5.21
C LEU A 8 34.55 -21.84 -4.42
N THR A 9 35.79 -21.43 -4.19
CA THR A 9 36.13 -20.13 -3.59
C THR A 9 36.17 -19.08 -4.71
N PHE A 10 35.37 -18.03 -4.60
CA PHE A 10 35.49 -16.84 -5.45
C PHE A 10 36.28 -15.77 -4.72
N SER A 11 37.45 -15.47 -5.25
CA SER A 11 38.29 -14.33 -4.84
C SER A 11 37.74 -13.04 -5.47
N VAL A 12 37.45 -12.06 -4.63
CA VAL A 12 37.16 -10.68 -5.07
C VAL A 12 38.44 -9.90 -5.18
N LEU A 13 38.79 -9.45 -6.37
CA LEU A 13 39.90 -8.56 -6.67
C LEU A 13 39.45 -7.12 -6.51
N MET A 14 39.97 -6.41 -5.53
CA MET A 14 39.90 -4.95 -5.40
C MET A 14 40.89 -4.30 -6.36
N ALA A 15 40.41 -3.40 -7.21
CA ALA A 15 41.23 -2.42 -7.90
C ALA A 15 40.68 -1.02 -7.60
N GLY A 16 41.43 -0.28 -6.79
CA GLY A 16 41.18 1.14 -6.54
C GLY A 16 41.71 1.99 -7.69
N LEU A 17 40.99 3.05 -7.98
CA LEU A 17 41.54 4.21 -8.71
C LEU A 17 40.98 5.49 -8.10
N ILE A 18 41.89 6.22 -7.45
CA ILE A 18 41.72 7.58 -6.95
C ILE A 18 41.87 8.52 -8.16
N GLY A 19 40.88 9.32 -8.40
CA GLY A 19 40.94 10.45 -9.32
C GLY A 19 40.42 11.71 -8.61
N CYS A 20 41.35 12.51 -8.07
CA CYS A 20 41.06 13.89 -7.66
C CYS A 20 41.00 14.77 -8.91
N GLU A 21 39.88 15.40 -9.16
CA GLU A 21 39.76 16.50 -10.11
C GLU A 21 39.57 17.81 -9.34
N VAL A 22 40.59 18.66 -9.47
CA VAL A 22 40.66 20.01 -8.91
C VAL A 22 39.87 20.93 -9.82
N VAL A 23 38.81 21.55 -9.31
CA VAL A 23 38.09 22.61 -9.99
C VAL A 23 38.75 23.95 -9.67
N ALA A 24 39.25 24.61 -10.70
CA ALA A 24 39.91 25.90 -10.63
C ALA A 24 38.90 27.05 -10.44
N GLU A 25 39.25 28.00 -9.59
CA GLU A 25 38.59 29.29 -9.42
C GLU A 25 38.82 30.18 -10.68
N PRO A 26 37.85 31.02 -11.08
CA PRO A 26 38.06 32.05 -12.07
C PRO A 26 38.70 33.30 -11.45
N PRO A 27 39.53 34.04 -12.21
CA PRO A 27 40.31 35.17 -11.68
C PRO A 27 39.47 36.44 -11.52
N ALA A 28 39.86 37.20 -10.51
CA ALA A 28 39.38 38.53 -10.20
C ALA A 28 39.75 39.51 -11.35
N SER A 29 38.80 40.34 -11.76
CA SER A 29 38.96 41.42 -12.68
C SER A 29 39.17 42.75 -11.93
N GLU A 30 40.18 43.42 -12.35
CA GLU A 30 40.80 44.61 -11.83
C GLU A 30 39.97 45.88 -11.87
N ALA A 31 40.47 46.78 -11.06
CA ALA A 31 40.10 48.10 -10.65
C ALA A 31 40.03 49.19 -11.75
N SER A 32 39.34 50.18 -11.34
CA SER A 32 39.55 51.62 -11.50
C SER A 32 39.31 52.27 -12.83
N ASP A 33 38.46 53.26 -12.78
CA ASP A 33 38.89 54.58 -13.28
C ASP A 33 38.16 55.67 -12.47
N THR A 34 38.93 56.43 -11.68
CA THR A 34 38.52 57.64 -11.00
C THR A 34 38.77 58.83 -11.89
N ARG A 35 37.72 59.54 -12.30
CA ARG A 35 37.84 60.91 -12.79
C ARG A 35 37.13 61.89 -11.84
N PRO A 36 37.75 63.00 -11.52
CA PRO A 36 37.14 64.01 -10.65
C PRO A 36 36.12 64.84 -11.41
N VAL A 37 34.94 65.02 -10.81
CA VAL A 37 33.90 65.92 -11.29
C VAL A 37 34.02 67.22 -10.54
N GLU A 38 34.24 68.29 -11.29
CA GLU A 38 34.30 69.71 -10.85
C GLU A 38 33.01 70.10 -10.12
N SER A 39 33.24 70.87 -9.06
CA SER A 39 32.20 71.58 -8.28
C SER A 39 31.72 72.82 -9.04
N SER A 40 30.39 72.97 -9.11
CA SER A 40 29.76 74.28 -9.45
C SER A 40 28.67 74.59 -8.46
N PRO A 41 28.39 75.89 -8.24
CA PRO A 41 28.02 76.41 -6.94
C PRO A 41 26.52 76.54 -6.68
N ASP A 42 26.26 76.63 -5.39
CA ASP A 42 25.07 76.97 -4.64
C ASP A 42 23.87 77.65 -5.36
N GLY A 43 22.73 76.93 -5.35
CA GLY A 43 21.42 77.53 -5.41
C GLY A 43 20.60 77.14 -4.18
N PRO A 44 19.68 77.95 -3.68
CA PRO A 44 18.96 77.65 -2.43
C PRO A 44 18.07 76.44 -2.55
N VAL A 45 18.38 75.40 -1.76
CA VAL A 45 17.56 74.18 -1.66
C VAL A 45 16.32 74.49 -0.83
N ALA A 46 15.16 74.34 -1.44
CA ALA A 46 13.88 74.35 -0.73
C ALA A 46 13.79 73.06 0.18
N PRO A 47 13.16 73.14 1.35
CA PRO A 47 13.07 72.01 2.25
C PRO A 47 12.28 70.88 1.59
N ALA A 48 12.92 69.70 1.44
CA ALA A 48 12.31 68.51 0.95
C ALA A 48 11.15 68.08 1.88
N ALA A 49 10.00 67.80 1.29
CA ALA A 49 8.88 67.20 2.02
C ALA A 49 9.34 65.88 2.66
N PRO A 50 8.87 65.54 3.87
CA PRO A 50 9.23 64.30 4.52
C PRO A 50 8.82 63.09 3.64
N ALA A 51 9.76 62.20 3.40
CA ALA A 51 9.50 60.97 2.65
C ALA A 51 8.35 60.17 3.34
N PRO A 52 7.43 59.59 2.56
CA PRO A 52 6.38 58.74 3.13
C PRO A 52 7.02 57.63 3.95
N ALA A 53 6.46 57.41 5.16
CA ALA A 53 6.90 56.28 6.01
C ALA A 53 6.88 54.97 5.25
N PRO A 54 7.86 54.10 5.40
CA PRO A 54 7.84 52.79 4.76
C PRO A 54 6.56 52.05 5.16
N PRO A 55 5.93 51.28 4.21
CA PRO A 55 4.77 50.50 4.55
C PRO A 55 5.14 49.55 5.70
N PRO A 56 4.20 49.27 6.62
CA PRO A 56 4.43 48.28 7.66
C PRO A 56 4.88 46.96 7.03
N PRO A 57 5.83 46.23 7.65
CA PRO A 57 6.27 44.96 7.11
C PRO A 57 5.07 44.06 6.91
N ALA A 58 4.96 43.48 5.71
CA ALA A 58 3.91 42.51 5.40
C ALA A 58 3.92 41.43 6.50
N ALA A 59 2.76 41.14 7.07
CA ALA A 59 2.60 40.04 8.01
C ALA A 59 3.15 38.76 7.39
N PRO A 60 4.04 38.06 8.10
CA PRO A 60 4.95 37.15 7.43
C PRO A 60 4.30 35.88 6.92
N ALA A 61 5.01 35.23 6.02
CA ALA A 61 4.78 33.84 5.61
C ALA A 61 4.67 32.82 6.79
N GLU A 62 4.98 33.20 7.99
CA GLU A 62 4.75 32.50 9.25
C GLU A 62 3.31 32.00 9.43
N THR A 63 2.32 32.70 8.88
CA THR A 63 0.91 32.36 9.08
C THR A 63 0.48 31.06 8.40
N GLN A 64 1.08 30.67 7.27
CA GLN A 64 0.67 29.42 6.55
C GLN A 64 1.39 28.19 7.11
N ALA A 65 2.66 28.30 7.47
CA ALA A 65 3.41 27.21 8.12
C ALA A 65 2.78 26.89 9.48
N ASN A 66 2.45 27.91 10.28
CA ASN A 66 1.78 27.75 11.56
C ASN A 66 0.39 27.10 11.42
N GLN A 67 -0.34 27.38 10.34
CA GLN A 67 -1.65 26.74 10.09
C GLN A 67 -1.55 25.24 9.84
N LEU A 68 -0.54 24.77 9.10
CA LEU A 68 -0.34 23.32 8.87
C LEU A 68 0.10 22.62 10.16
N GLU A 69 1.02 23.21 10.90
CA GLU A 69 1.46 22.71 12.20
C GLU A 69 0.29 22.59 13.17
N ASP A 70 -0.54 23.63 13.30
CA ASP A 70 -1.75 23.62 14.10
C ASP A 70 -2.75 22.53 13.64
N GLN A 71 -2.85 22.27 12.34
CA GLN A 71 -3.70 21.20 11.83
C GLN A 71 -3.19 19.83 12.24
N VAL A 72 -1.88 19.57 12.10
CA VAL A 72 -1.26 18.29 12.50
C VAL A 72 -1.41 18.07 14.01
N MET A 73 -1.18 19.10 14.82
CA MET A 73 -1.40 19.01 16.27
C MET A 73 -2.87 18.67 16.61
N ARG A 74 -3.83 19.37 15.99
CA ARG A 74 -5.27 19.05 16.18
C ARG A 74 -5.63 17.63 15.77
N VAL A 75 -5.06 17.12 14.67
CA VAL A 75 -5.28 15.72 14.26
C VAL A 75 -4.80 14.76 15.34
N PHE A 76 -3.62 15.02 15.91
CA PHE A 76 -3.08 14.19 16.99
C PHE A 76 -3.94 14.26 18.26
N GLU A 77 -4.34 15.43 18.69
CA GLU A 77 -5.18 15.64 19.88
C GLU A 77 -6.56 14.99 19.77
N THR A 78 -7.14 15.01 18.55
CA THR A 78 -8.50 14.49 18.32
C THR A 78 -8.54 13.00 18.01
N ALA A 79 -7.63 12.52 17.15
CA ALA A 79 -7.61 11.13 16.71
C ALA A 79 -6.72 10.24 17.57
N GLY A 80 -5.65 10.78 18.18
CA GLY A 80 -4.72 10.04 19.03
C GLY A 80 -5.42 9.18 20.09
N PRO A 81 -6.34 9.72 20.89
CA PRO A 81 -7.05 8.92 21.92
C PRO A 81 -7.81 7.70 21.38
N GLY A 82 -8.11 7.66 20.09
CA GLY A 82 -8.72 6.52 19.41
C GLY A 82 -7.73 5.50 18.87
N VAL A 83 -6.42 5.77 18.93
CA VAL A 83 -5.37 4.85 18.49
C VAL A 83 -4.86 4.05 19.67
N VAL A 84 -4.84 2.74 19.52
CA VAL A 84 -4.48 1.79 20.58
C VAL A 84 -3.21 1.01 20.22
N ASN A 85 -2.51 0.52 21.25
CA ASN A 85 -1.51 -0.53 21.08
C ASN A 85 -2.18 -1.91 21.11
N ILE A 86 -1.67 -2.82 20.30
CA ILE A 86 -2.05 -4.23 20.31
C ILE A 86 -0.80 -5.06 20.59
N THR A 87 -0.83 -5.77 21.71
CA THR A 87 0.19 -6.75 22.06
C THR A 87 -0.34 -8.15 21.76
N SER A 88 0.35 -8.89 20.88
CA SER A 88 0.05 -10.28 20.56
C SER A 88 1.08 -11.20 21.20
N ARG A 89 0.63 -12.28 21.83
CA ARG A 89 1.48 -13.34 22.36
C ARG A 89 1.26 -14.61 21.56
N SER A 90 2.33 -15.19 21.07
CA SER A 90 2.33 -16.47 20.37
C SER A 90 3.32 -17.43 21.01
N ILE A 91 3.18 -18.72 20.73
CA ILE A 91 4.09 -19.75 21.18
C ILE A 91 4.74 -20.35 19.93
N SER A 92 6.04 -20.14 19.78
CA SER A 92 6.86 -20.87 18.82
C SER A 92 7.55 -22.04 19.50
N TYR A 93 7.97 -23.04 18.70
CA TYR A 93 8.73 -24.17 19.23
C TYR A 93 10.14 -24.15 18.60
N ASP A 94 11.15 -24.33 19.46
CA ASP A 94 12.53 -24.48 18.98
C ASP A 94 12.73 -25.88 18.36
N PHE A 95 13.94 -26.12 17.84
CA PHE A 95 14.32 -27.42 17.24
C PHE A 95 14.11 -28.61 18.20
N PHE A 96 14.12 -28.38 19.51
CA PHE A 96 13.92 -29.39 20.56
C PHE A 96 12.47 -29.43 21.05
N LEU A 97 11.51 -28.84 20.34
CA LEU A 97 10.08 -28.76 20.69
C LEU A 97 9.83 -28.04 22.03
N ARG A 98 10.76 -27.18 22.48
CA ARG A 98 10.53 -26.36 23.67
C ARG A 98 9.73 -25.13 23.29
N ALA A 99 8.67 -24.85 24.07
CA ALA A 99 7.83 -23.69 23.88
C ALA A 99 8.62 -22.39 24.15
N MET A 100 8.68 -21.53 23.14
CA MET A 100 9.33 -20.22 23.19
C MET A 100 8.23 -19.14 23.03
N PRO A 101 7.87 -18.47 24.11
CA PRO A 101 6.93 -17.35 24.02
C PRO A 101 7.52 -16.23 23.15
N GLN A 102 6.73 -15.74 22.21
CA GLN A 102 7.04 -14.57 21.39
C GLN A 102 5.99 -13.50 21.64
N GLU A 103 6.43 -12.26 21.72
CA GLU A 103 5.56 -11.10 21.86
C GLU A 103 5.72 -10.20 20.64
N GLY A 104 4.59 -9.95 19.94
CA GLY A 104 4.47 -9.01 18.86
C GLY A 104 3.78 -7.73 19.33
N SER A 105 4.05 -6.63 18.66
CA SER A 105 3.39 -5.36 18.94
C SER A 105 3.01 -4.66 17.64
N GLY A 106 1.81 -4.09 17.63
CA GLY A 106 1.29 -3.27 16.55
C GLY A 106 0.32 -2.23 17.08
N SER A 107 -0.34 -1.56 16.17
CA SER A 107 -1.36 -0.56 16.47
C SER A 107 -2.72 -0.98 15.95
N GLY A 108 -3.75 -0.29 16.42
CA GLY A 108 -5.09 -0.36 15.89
C GLY A 108 -5.82 0.94 16.15
N PHE A 109 -7.04 1.05 15.67
CA PHE A 109 -7.90 2.19 15.99
C PHE A 109 -9.33 1.76 16.26
N VAL A 110 -10.00 2.50 17.15
CA VAL A 110 -11.38 2.27 17.53
C VAL A 110 -12.28 2.56 16.35
N TYR A 111 -12.99 1.53 15.88
CA TYR A 111 -13.84 1.59 14.69
C TYR A 111 -15.27 2.03 15.03
N ASP A 112 -15.82 1.52 16.15
CA ASP A 112 -17.17 1.83 16.58
C ASP A 112 -17.30 1.87 18.11
N ASP A 113 -18.46 2.32 18.59
CA ASP A 113 -18.82 2.43 20.00
C ASP A 113 -19.14 1.08 20.68
N ARG A 114 -19.09 -0.01 19.93
CA ARG A 114 -19.28 -1.38 20.44
C ARG A 114 -17.98 -2.06 20.81
N GLY A 115 -16.86 -1.36 20.70
CA GLY A 115 -15.52 -1.86 21.06
C GLY A 115 -14.81 -2.63 19.94
N HIS A 116 -15.26 -2.51 18.69
CA HIS A 116 -14.51 -3.05 17.56
C HIS A 116 -13.30 -2.17 17.25
N ILE A 117 -12.17 -2.81 17.07
CA ILE A 117 -10.89 -2.18 16.74
C ILE A 117 -10.40 -2.79 15.43
N VAL A 118 -10.04 -1.94 14.47
CA VAL A 118 -9.42 -2.34 13.20
C VAL A 118 -7.91 -2.34 13.35
N THR A 119 -7.27 -3.37 12.80
CA THR A 119 -5.82 -3.54 12.75
C THR A 119 -5.42 -4.35 11.52
N ASN A 120 -4.14 -4.64 11.34
CA ASN A 120 -3.68 -5.58 10.31
C ASN A 120 -3.81 -7.04 10.77
N PHE A 121 -3.98 -7.94 9.79
CA PHE A 121 -3.98 -9.39 10.07
C PHE A 121 -2.63 -9.86 10.64
N HIS A 122 -1.51 -9.43 10.05
CA HIS A 122 -0.18 -9.83 10.50
C HIS A 122 0.13 -9.42 11.96
N VAL A 123 -0.55 -8.42 12.52
CA VAL A 123 -0.39 -8.00 13.93
C VAL A 123 -0.97 -9.06 14.88
N ILE A 124 -2.01 -9.77 14.45
CA ILE A 124 -2.71 -10.78 15.26
C ILE A 124 -2.43 -12.22 14.83
N GLU A 125 -1.68 -12.41 13.75
CA GLU A 125 -1.42 -13.74 13.19
C GLU A 125 -0.73 -14.65 14.18
N GLY A 126 -1.29 -15.86 14.37
CA GLY A 126 -0.76 -16.86 15.31
C GLY A 126 -0.84 -16.50 16.79
N ALA A 127 -1.52 -15.40 17.14
CA ALA A 127 -1.64 -15.00 18.53
C ALA A 127 -2.52 -15.97 19.33
N SER A 128 -2.00 -16.44 20.46
CA SER A 128 -2.76 -17.19 21.47
C SER A 128 -3.46 -16.27 22.47
N GLU A 129 -2.92 -15.08 22.70
CA GLU A 129 -3.47 -14.03 23.56
C GLU A 129 -3.30 -12.67 22.90
N LEU A 130 -4.32 -11.82 23.03
CA LEU A 130 -4.32 -10.43 22.57
C LEU A 130 -4.67 -9.49 23.71
N HIS A 131 -3.91 -8.41 23.81
CA HIS A 131 -4.19 -7.31 24.74
C HIS A 131 -4.19 -5.99 23.98
N VAL A 132 -5.11 -5.12 24.35
CA VAL A 132 -5.20 -3.75 23.87
C VAL A 132 -4.82 -2.81 25.00
N THR A 133 -3.93 -1.86 24.73
CA THR A 133 -3.60 -0.77 25.64
C THR A 133 -4.09 0.54 25.04
N PHE A 134 -4.97 1.22 25.75
CA PHE A 134 -5.55 2.51 25.38
C PHE A 134 -4.60 3.68 25.67
N PHE A 135 -5.02 4.88 25.28
CA PHE A 135 -4.24 6.12 25.45
C PHE A 135 -4.00 6.47 26.93
N ASP A 136 -4.92 6.10 27.83
CA ASP A 136 -4.82 6.28 29.28
C ASP A 136 -4.06 5.15 30.00
N GLU A 137 -3.32 4.34 29.21
CA GLU A 137 -2.58 3.15 29.69
C GLU A 137 -3.46 2.00 30.19
N THR A 138 -4.78 2.10 30.10
CA THR A 138 -5.69 0.99 30.44
C THR A 138 -5.43 -0.19 29.51
N ARG A 139 -5.05 -1.34 30.09
CA ARG A 139 -4.78 -2.59 29.36
C ARG A 139 -5.88 -3.61 29.61
N VAL A 140 -6.45 -4.12 28.52
CA VAL A 140 -7.55 -5.10 28.55
C VAL A 140 -7.31 -6.25 27.56
N PRO A 141 -7.86 -7.45 27.83
CA PRO A 141 -7.84 -8.53 26.85
C PRO A 141 -8.73 -8.20 25.65
N ALA A 142 -8.36 -8.71 24.48
CA ALA A 142 -9.13 -8.57 23.26
C ALA A 142 -9.43 -9.94 22.63
N GLN A 143 -10.53 -10.02 21.89
CA GLN A 143 -10.95 -11.21 21.16
C GLN A 143 -10.95 -10.94 19.67
N VAL A 144 -10.50 -11.91 18.86
CA VAL A 144 -10.60 -11.82 17.39
C VAL A 144 -12.06 -11.97 16.99
N VAL A 145 -12.58 -11.01 16.22
CA VAL A 145 -13.93 -11.05 15.65
C VAL A 145 -13.88 -11.66 14.25
N GLY A 146 -12.90 -11.27 13.45
CA GLY A 146 -12.71 -11.78 12.11
C GLY A 146 -11.45 -11.20 11.47
N PHE A 147 -10.99 -11.84 10.41
CA PHE A 147 -9.80 -11.40 9.70
C PHE A 147 -9.85 -11.76 8.21
N ASP A 148 -9.06 -11.06 7.43
CA ASP A 148 -8.86 -11.25 6.01
C ASP A 148 -7.36 -11.14 5.67
N PRO A 149 -6.68 -12.29 5.51
CA PRO A 149 -5.26 -12.31 5.18
C PRO A 149 -4.94 -11.67 3.83
N SER A 150 -5.88 -11.75 2.87
CA SER A 150 -5.64 -11.24 1.51
C SER A 150 -5.62 -9.71 1.43
N ASN A 151 -6.35 -9.02 2.31
CA ASN A 151 -6.30 -7.57 2.44
C ASN A 151 -5.49 -7.12 3.65
N ASP A 152 -4.83 -8.04 4.38
CA ASP A 152 -4.08 -7.76 5.61
C ASP A 152 -4.91 -6.95 6.62
N LEU A 153 -6.19 -7.30 6.81
CA LEU A 153 -7.11 -6.64 7.73
C LEU A 153 -7.62 -7.61 8.79
N ALA A 154 -7.79 -7.09 10.01
CA ALA A 154 -8.43 -7.82 11.11
C ALA A 154 -9.30 -6.89 11.95
N VAL A 155 -10.30 -7.48 12.60
CA VAL A 155 -11.13 -6.84 13.61
C VAL A 155 -11.00 -7.62 14.90
N ILE A 156 -10.66 -6.91 15.96
CA ILE A 156 -10.67 -7.42 17.31
C ILE A 156 -11.71 -6.66 18.14
N LYS A 157 -12.15 -7.24 19.25
CA LYS A 157 -13.15 -6.65 20.13
C LYS A 157 -12.65 -6.61 21.55
N VAL A 158 -12.93 -5.50 22.22
CA VAL A 158 -12.72 -5.29 23.64
C VAL A 158 -14.05 -5.01 24.34
N ASP A 159 -14.12 -5.34 25.62
CA ASP A 159 -15.26 -5.03 26.51
C ASP A 159 -14.80 -4.00 27.54
N VAL A 160 -15.11 -2.74 27.27
CA VAL A 160 -14.68 -1.59 28.07
C VAL A 160 -15.79 -0.55 28.17
N PRO A 161 -15.73 0.35 29.17
CA PRO A 161 -16.66 1.49 29.24
C PRO A 161 -16.58 2.39 27.99
N PRO A 162 -17.73 2.95 27.53
CA PRO A 162 -17.80 3.78 26.34
C PRO A 162 -16.86 4.99 26.34
N GLU A 163 -16.49 5.48 27.51
CA GLU A 163 -15.59 6.61 27.70
C GLU A 163 -14.18 6.37 27.13
N LEU A 164 -13.77 5.09 27.06
CA LEU A 164 -12.49 4.69 26.46
C LEU A 164 -12.58 4.55 24.93
N LEU A 165 -13.79 4.41 24.39
CA LEU A 165 -14.00 4.17 22.96
C LEU A 165 -14.05 5.50 22.18
N ARG A 166 -12.89 6.04 21.86
CA ARG A 166 -12.77 7.23 21.00
C ARG A 166 -12.77 6.82 19.53
N VAL A 167 -13.97 6.78 18.93
CA VAL A 167 -14.17 6.38 17.52
C VAL A 167 -13.51 7.41 16.61
N ILE A 168 -12.66 6.93 15.66
CA ILE A 168 -12.06 7.76 14.65
C ILE A 168 -12.93 7.69 13.38
N PRO A 169 -13.41 8.83 12.86
CA PRO A 169 -14.29 8.85 11.71
C PRO A 169 -13.56 8.36 10.45
N LEU A 170 -14.27 7.60 9.61
CA LEU A 170 -13.75 7.15 8.31
C LEU A 170 -13.88 8.26 7.26
N GLY A 171 -12.80 8.54 6.57
CA GLY A 171 -12.72 9.47 5.45
C GLY A 171 -13.12 8.83 4.11
N ASP A 172 -12.49 9.30 3.04
CA ASP A 172 -12.76 8.85 1.67
C ASP A 172 -11.46 8.77 0.87
N SER A 173 -11.00 7.54 0.57
CA SER A 173 -9.77 7.30 -0.20
C SER A 173 -9.90 7.65 -1.68
N ASP A 174 -11.12 7.65 -2.24
CA ASP A 174 -11.35 7.93 -3.66
C ASP A 174 -11.15 9.41 -3.97
N ARG A 175 -11.24 10.27 -2.94
CA ARG A 175 -10.96 11.71 -3.02
C ARG A 175 -9.50 12.08 -2.84
N LEU A 176 -8.64 11.13 -2.52
CA LEU A 176 -7.21 11.38 -2.39
C LEU A 176 -6.59 11.75 -3.73
N LYS A 177 -5.57 12.61 -3.66
CA LYS A 177 -4.74 13.00 -4.80
C LYS A 177 -3.28 12.97 -4.38
N VAL A 178 -2.40 12.64 -5.31
CA VAL A 178 -0.94 12.73 -5.09
C VAL A 178 -0.57 14.14 -4.63
N GLY A 179 0.30 14.21 -3.60
CA GLY A 179 0.69 15.44 -2.95
C GLY A 179 -0.20 15.88 -1.78
N ARG A 180 -1.31 15.19 -1.48
CA ARG A 180 -2.15 15.50 -0.33
C ARG A 180 -1.45 15.09 0.96
N PHE A 181 -1.45 15.96 1.98
CA PHE A 181 -0.85 15.69 3.29
C PHE A 181 -1.57 14.56 4.02
N LEU A 182 -0.78 13.75 4.71
CA LEU A 182 -1.20 12.62 5.51
C LEU A 182 -0.51 12.62 6.86
N VAL A 183 -1.21 12.11 7.87
CA VAL A 183 -0.71 11.90 9.22
C VAL A 183 -0.87 10.42 9.57
N ALA A 184 0.23 9.74 9.86
CA ALA A 184 0.20 8.37 10.36
C ALA A 184 0.41 8.40 11.88
N ILE A 185 -0.48 7.73 12.62
CA ILE A 185 -0.37 7.58 14.07
C ILE A 185 -0.23 6.10 14.41
N GLY A 186 0.65 5.80 15.36
CA GLY A 186 0.80 4.48 15.95
C GLY A 186 1.07 4.54 17.44
N ASN A 187 0.97 3.39 18.10
CA ASN A 187 1.28 3.22 19.52
C ASN A 187 2.14 1.95 19.71
N PRO A 188 3.43 1.98 19.26
CA PRO A 188 4.25 0.76 19.16
C PRO A 188 4.53 0.07 20.51
N PHE A 189 4.52 0.79 21.61
CA PHE A 189 4.91 0.25 22.91
C PHE A 189 3.85 0.40 23.99
N GLY A 190 2.68 0.96 23.67
CA GLY A 190 1.62 1.21 24.64
C GLY A 190 1.92 2.29 25.68
N LEU A 191 3.06 3.00 25.53
CA LEU A 191 3.50 4.03 26.47
C LEU A 191 3.30 5.43 25.88
N GLN A 192 3.73 5.63 24.65
CA GLN A 192 3.62 6.91 23.95
C GLN A 192 3.29 6.68 22.48
N GLN A 193 2.34 7.43 21.97
CA GLN A 193 1.99 7.39 20.57
C GLN A 193 3.09 8.04 19.73
N THR A 194 3.28 7.53 18.53
CA THR A 194 4.17 8.11 17.52
C THR A 194 3.33 8.71 16.41
N LEU A 195 3.72 9.90 15.97
CA LEU A 195 3.14 10.58 14.83
C LEU A 195 4.22 10.74 13.76
N THR A 196 3.88 10.41 12.52
CA THR A 196 4.69 10.75 11.36
C THR A 196 3.81 11.44 10.31
N THR A 197 4.40 12.35 9.55
CA THR A 197 3.70 13.07 8.47
C THR A 197 4.35 12.80 7.13
N GLY A 198 3.58 12.93 6.09
CA GLY A 198 4.03 12.80 4.71
C GLY A 198 2.94 13.21 3.74
N VAL A 199 3.07 12.79 2.51
CA VAL A 199 2.10 13.04 1.46
C VAL A 199 1.70 11.73 0.76
N VAL A 200 0.61 11.77 0.03
CA VAL A 200 0.29 10.73 -0.94
C VAL A 200 1.32 10.76 -2.05
N SER A 201 2.16 9.74 -2.15
CA SER A 201 3.19 9.60 -3.19
C SER A 201 2.64 8.93 -4.45
N SER A 202 1.72 7.96 -4.29
CA SER A 202 1.05 7.26 -5.40
C SER A 202 -0.25 6.62 -4.91
N LEU A 203 -1.18 6.38 -5.82
CA LEU A 203 -2.46 5.70 -5.58
C LEU A 203 -2.66 4.55 -6.56
N GLY A 204 -3.53 3.60 -6.19
CA GLY A 204 -3.93 2.49 -7.07
C GLY A 204 -2.81 1.49 -7.36
N ARG A 205 -1.75 1.45 -6.54
CA ARG A 205 -0.74 0.42 -6.67
C ARG A 205 -1.27 -0.92 -6.19
N ILE A 206 -0.77 -1.97 -6.80
CA ILE A 206 -1.00 -3.34 -6.42
C ILE A 206 0.32 -3.88 -5.89
N ILE A 207 0.30 -4.47 -4.72
CA ILE A 207 1.49 -5.03 -4.08
C ILE A 207 1.26 -6.50 -3.85
N GLU A 208 2.31 -7.28 -4.04
CA GLU A 208 2.33 -8.68 -3.67
C GLU A 208 2.62 -8.80 -2.17
N ALA A 209 1.69 -9.41 -1.45
CA ALA A 209 1.87 -9.76 -0.05
C ALA A 209 2.90 -10.90 0.10
N PRO A 210 3.49 -11.10 1.30
CA PRO A 210 4.46 -12.18 1.54
C PRO A 210 3.94 -13.59 1.24
N ASP A 211 2.63 -13.80 1.27
CA ASP A 211 1.95 -15.06 0.90
C ASP A 211 1.73 -15.23 -0.62
N GLY A 212 2.25 -14.30 -1.43
CA GLY A 212 2.12 -14.28 -2.89
C GLY A 212 0.78 -13.76 -3.41
N LYS A 213 -0.12 -13.31 -2.54
CA LYS A 213 -1.40 -12.69 -2.92
C LYS A 213 -1.21 -11.22 -3.22
N PHE A 214 -2.09 -10.67 -4.05
CA PHE A 214 -2.05 -9.26 -4.42
C PHE A 214 -2.99 -8.45 -3.54
N ILE A 215 -2.45 -7.43 -2.86
CA ILE A 215 -3.23 -6.40 -2.18
C ILE A 215 -3.40 -5.24 -3.16
N GLY A 216 -4.63 -4.96 -3.57
CA GLY A 216 -4.96 -3.86 -4.49
C GLY A 216 -5.32 -2.57 -3.75
N GLU A 217 -5.39 -1.47 -4.50
CA GLU A 217 -5.84 -0.15 -4.02
C GLU A 217 -5.05 0.38 -2.83
N ILE A 218 -3.72 0.37 -2.92
CA ILE A 218 -2.86 0.84 -1.84
C ILE A 218 -2.53 2.32 -2.01
N ILE A 219 -2.48 3.02 -0.87
CA ILE A 219 -1.90 4.35 -0.76
C ILE A 219 -0.40 4.19 -0.53
N GLN A 220 0.42 4.75 -1.40
CA GLN A 220 1.84 4.94 -1.12
C GLN A 220 2.06 6.32 -0.51
N THR A 221 2.88 6.40 0.53
CA THR A 221 3.23 7.64 1.24
C THR A 221 4.72 7.66 1.58
N ASP A 222 5.27 8.85 1.76
CA ASP A 222 6.60 9.07 2.34
C ASP A 222 6.56 9.30 3.87
N ALA A 223 5.36 9.32 4.46
CA ALA A 223 5.24 9.20 5.92
C ALA A 223 5.96 7.94 6.40
N ALA A 224 6.75 8.04 7.46
CA ALA A 224 7.54 6.91 7.95
C ALA A 224 6.61 5.84 8.55
N ILE A 225 6.45 4.73 7.83
CA ILE A 225 5.74 3.53 8.30
C ILE A 225 6.79 2.50 8.74
N ASN A 226 6.73 2.12 10.02
CA ASN A 226 7.67 1.20 10.65
C ASN A 226 6.91 0.17 11.49
N PRO A 227 7.58 -0.96 11.88
CA PRO A 227 7.02 -1.87 12.87
C PRO A 227 6.56 -1.10 14.11
N GLY A 228 5.32 -1.33 14.52
CA GLY A 228 4.67 -0.66 15.64
C GLY A 228 3.61 0.37 15.24
N ASN A 229 3.70 1.05 14.09
CA ASN A 229 2.55 1.82 13.59
C ASN A 229 1.68 1.04 12.57
N SER A 230 2.08 -0.21 12.21
CA SER A 230 1.24 -1.15 11.46
C SER A 230 -0.09 -1.38 12.16
N GLY A 231 -1.19 -1.35 11.40
CA GLY A 231 -2.56 -1.46 11.90
C GLY A 231 -3.13 -0.14 12.42
N GLY A 232 -2.28 0.86 12.70
CA GLY A 232 -2.73 2.20 13.05
C GLY A 232 -3.31 2.97 11.86
N PRO A 233 -4.03 4.07 12.11
CA PRO A 233 -4.67 4.84 11.05
C PRO A 233 -3.67 5.71 10.28
N LEU A 234 -3.91 5.83 8.97
CA LEU A 234 -3.43 6.91 8.12
C LEU A 234 -4.58 7.92 7.98
N LEU A 235 -4.33 9.16 8.35
CA LEU A 235 -5.35 10.20 8.49
C LEU A 235 -5.16 11.33 7.47
N ASP A 236 -6.25 11.97 7.09
CA ASP A 236 -6.23 13.28 6.44
C ASP A 236 -6.07 14.41 7.49
N LEU A 237 -5.91 15.66 7.02
CA LEU A 237 -5.77 16.82 7.91
C LEU A 237 -7.07 17.21 8.64
N GLU A 238 -8.18 16.57 8.35
CA GLU A 238 -9.43 16.65 9.09
C GLU A 238 -9.58 15.55 10.17
N GLY A 239 -8.53 14.72 10.35
CA GLY A 239 -8.47 13.65 11.35
C GLY A 239 -9.32 12.42 10.99
N ARG A 240 -9.66 12.23 9.72
CA ARG A 240 -10.44 11.08 9.25
C ARG A 240 -9.52 10.00 8.70
N VAL A 241 -9.84 8.73 8.97
CA VAL A 241 -9.07 7.59 8.46
C VAL A 241 -9.21 7.51 6.94
N VAL A 242 -8.11 7.61 6.21
CA VAL A 242 -8.04 7.38 4.76
C VAL A 242 -7.35 6.07 4.41
N GLY A 243 -6.66 5.44 5.38
CA GLY A 243 -6.04 4.13 5.22
C GLY A 243 -5.61 3.50 6.55
N VAL A 244 -5.13 2.26 6.46
CA VAL A 244 -4.52 1.50 7.57
C VAL A 244 -3.06 1.27 7.23
N ASN A 245 -2.16 1.74 8.08
CA ASN A 245 -0.71 1.61 7.87
C ASN A 245 -0.31 0.13 7.82
N SER A 246 0.54 -0.27 6.86
CA SER A 246 1.06 -1.63 6.76
C SER A 246 2.56 -1.61 6.52
N ALA A 247 3.34 -2.07 7.51
CA ALA A 247 4.80 -2.15 7.44
C ALA A 247 5.32 -3.43 6.76
N ILE A 248 4.46 -4.41 6.49
CA ILE A 248 4.80 -5.68 5.82
C ILE A 248 5.42 -5.45 4.43
N ILE A 249 5.12 -4.32 3.82
CA ILE A 249 5.41 -4.04 2.43
C ILE A 249 6.77 -3.35 2.24
N SER A 250 7.55 -3.20 3.31
CA SER A 250 8.91 -2.64 3.24
C SER A 250 9.93 -3.76 2.96
N PRO A 251 10.65 -3.72 1.84
CA PRO A 251 11.67 -4.74 1.53
C PRO A 251 12.82 -4.83 2.54
N SER A 252 13.04 -3.77 3.32
CA SER A 252 14.11 -3.68 4.33
C SER A 252 13.61 -3.84 5.77
N GLY A 253 12.28 -3.97 5.98
CA GLY A 253 11.67 -3.97 7.32
C GLY A 253 11.72 -2.61 8.04
N ALA A 254 12.26 -1.56 7.39
CA ALA A 254 12.29 -0.19 7.90
C ALA A 254 11.87 0.79 6.80
N SER A 255 11.39 1.96 7.19
CA SER A 255 11.01 3.00 6.23
C SER A 255 12.25 3.55 5.52
N ALA A 256 12.30 3.36 4.19
CA ALA A 256 13.26 3.99 3.30
C ALA A 256 12.63 5.19 2.55
N GLY A 257 11.66 5.88 3.15
CA GLY A 257 10.87 6.93 2.48
C GLY A 257 9.75 6.38 1.60
N ILE A 258 9.42 5.10 1.73
CA ILE A 258 8.32 4.45 1.04
C ILE A 258 7.50 3.69 2.08
N GLY A 259 6.32 4.21 2.39
CA GLY A 259 5.33 3.58 3.25
C GLY A 259 4.10 3.20 2.43
N PHE A 260 3.33 2.25 2.95
CA PHE A 260 2.09 1.80 2.32
C PHE A 260 0.96 1.72 3.33
N ALA A 261 -0.25 1.97 2.86
CA ALA A 261 -1.45 1.80 3.66
C ALA A 261 -2.59 1.22 2.81
N ILE A 262 -3.39 0.36 3.43
CA ILE A 262 -4.61 -0.20 2.86
C ILE A 262 -5.66 0.92 2.83
N THR A 263 -6.34 1.13 1.71
CA THR A 263 -7.32 2.22 1.59
C THR A 263 -8.51 2.08 2.53
N VAL A 264 -9.08 3.19 2.96
CA VAL A 264 -10.33 3.18 3.73
C VAL A 264 -11.51 2.64 2.91
N GLY A 265 -11.46 2.70 1.58
CA GLY A 265 -12.43 2.04 0.70
C GLY A 265 -12.45 0.52 0.94
N THR A 266 -11.27 -0.12 1.04
CA THR A 266 -11.15 -1.52 1.41
C THR A 266 -11.65 -1.79 2.84
N VAL A 267 -11.31 -0.94 3.81
CA VAL A 267 -11.83 -1.05 5.19
C VAL A 267 -13.36 -1.03 5.21
N LYS A 268 -14.00 -0.09 4.51
CA LYS A 268 -15.47 0.03 4.42
C LYS A 268 -16.13 -1.18 3.76
N ARG A 269 -15.42 -1.86 2.87
CA ARG A 269 -15.91 -3.07 2.18
C ARG A 269 -15.74 -4.31 3.04
N VAL A 270 -14.59 -4.47 3.69
CA VAL A 270 -14.18 -5.71 4.37
C VAL A 270 -14.64 -5.75 5.83
N VAL A 271 -14.42 -4.69 6.60
CA VAL A 271 -14.64 -4.69 8.06
C VAL A 271 -16.09 -5.02 8.47
N PRO A 272 -17.14 -4.50 7.79
CA PRO A 272 -18.51 -4.91 8.13
C PRO A 272 -18.77 -6.41 7.97
N GLU A 273 -18.17 -7.06 6.97
CA GLU A 273 -18.29 -8.50 6.75
C GLU A 273 -17.51 -9.29 7.81
N LEU A 274 -16.32 -8.81 8.21
CA LEU A 274 -15.57 -9.40 9.34
C LEU A 274 -16.38 -9.34 10.63
N ILE A 275 -17.04 -8.23 10.92
CA ILE A 275 -17.90 -8.08 12.10
C ILE A 275 -19.12 -9.00 12.03
N ALA A 276 -19.73 -9.13 10.86
CA ALA A 276 -20.97 -9.88 10.70
C ALA A 276 -20.76 -11.39 10.57
N ARG A 277 -19.65 -11.83 9.93
CA ARG A 277 -19.43 -13.21 9.50
C ARG A 277 -18.10 -13.81 9.93
N GLY A 278 -17.21 -13.04 10.51
CA GLY A 278 -15.85 -13.45 10.89
C GLY A 278 -14.85 -13.55 9.73
N ARG A 279 -15.30 -13.40 8.49
CA ARG A 279 -14.48 -13.51 7.28
C ARG A 279 -15.02 -12.64 6.15
N TYR A 280 -14.17 -12.35 5.17
CA TYR A 280 -14.55 -11.69 3.92
C TYR A 280 -14.56 -12.71 2.79
N ALA A 281 -15.64 -12.72 2.01
CA ALA A 281 -15.80 -13.62 0.86
C ALA A 281 -15.22 -12.96 -0.40
N HIS A 282 -14.12 -13.51 -0.92
CA HIS A 282 -13.45 -12.99 -2.11
C HIS A 282 -14.13 -13.46 -3.40
N PRO A 283 -14.45 -12.54 -4.33
CA PRO A 283 -15.02 -12.91 -5.62
C PRO A 283 -14.01 -13.69 -6.47
N TRP A 284 -14.47 -14.75 -7.15
CA TRP A 284 -13.60 -15.67 -7.84
C TRP A 284 -14.19 -16.17 -9.14
N LEU A 285 -13.35 -16.25 -10.19
CA LEU A 285 -13.71 -16.85 -11.48
C LEU A 285 -13.46 -18.36 -11.53
N GLY A 286 -12.48 -18.85 -10.80
CA GLY A 286 -12.07 -20.27 -10.83
C GLY A 286 -11.19 -20.61 -12.02
N VAL A 287 -10.34 -19.69 -12.42
CA VAL A 287 -9.32 -19.85 -13.45
C VAL A 287 -7.93 -19.85 -12.82
N GLU A 288 -7.01 -20.59 -13.45
CA GLU A 288 -5.57 -20.45 -13.24
C GLU A 288 -5.02 -19.59 -14.40
N PRO A 289 -4.58 -18.36 -14.13
CA PRO A 289 -4.18 -17.42 -15.16
C PRO A 289 -2.69 -17.57 -15.51
N TRP A 290 -2.35 -17.35 -16.78
CA TRP A 290 -0.97 -17.17 -17.25
C TRP A 290 -0.85 -15.95 -18.13
N ASN A 291 0.05 -15.04 -17.74
CA ASN A 291 0.26 -13.80 -18.48
C ASN A 291 1.03 -14.04 -19.77
N VAL A 292 0.40 -13.76 -20.90
CA VAL A 292 1.01 -13.83 -22.22
C VAL A 292 1.25 -12.41 -22.71
N SER A 293 2.51 -11.97 -22.65
CA SER A 293 2.91 -10.66 -23.19
C SER A 293 2.80 -10.63 -24.72
N SER A 294 2.72 -9.45 -25.31
CA SER A 294 2.70 -9.26 -26.78
C SER A 294 3.90 -9.94 -27.47
N ASN A 295 5.09 -9.82 -26.89
CA ASN A 295 6.29 -10.49 -27.39
C ASN A 295 6.17 -12.02 -27.40
N LEU A 296 5.61 -12.58 -26.31
CA LEU A 296 5.38 -14.04 -26.23
C LEU A 296 4.29 -14.46 -27.20
N ALA A 297 3.21 -13.69 -27.32
CA ALA A 297 2.13 -13.94 -28.28
C ALA A 297 2.64 -13.98 -29.73
N GLU A 298 3.51 -13.04 -30.13
CA GLU A 298 4.14 -13.08 -31.47
C GLU A 298 5.00 -14.32 -31.69
N ARG A 299 5.78 -14.75 -30.70
CA ARG A 299 6.59 -15.97 -30.79
C ARG A 299 5.72 -17.22 -30.89
N LEU A 300 4.64 -17.29 -30.12
CA LEU A 300 3.66 -18.36 -30.16
C LEU A 300 2.96 -18.44 -31.52
N ASN A 301 2.51 -17.30 -32.05
CA ASN A 301 1.87 -17.23 -33.38
C ASN A 301 2.82 -17.65 -34.50
N ARG A 302 4.11 -17.26 -34.46
CA ARG A 302 5.12 -17.73 -35.43
C ARG A 302 5.38 -19.24 -35.34
N ALA A 303 5.17 -19.81 -34.16
CA ALA A 303 5.27 -21.27 -33.95
C ALA A 303 3.97 -22.03 -34.25
N GLY A 304 2.93 -21.37 -34.78
CA GLY A 304 1.65 -21.96 -35.14
C GLY A 304 0.64 -22.07 -34.00
N VAL A 305 0.97 -21.55 -32.80
CA VAL A 305 0.04 -21.48 -31.68
C VAL A 305 -0.74 -20.17 -31.78
N ARG A 306 -2.03 -20.26 -32.05
CA ARG A 306 -2.89 -19.08 -32.17
C ARG A 306 -3.06 -18.36 -30.83
N THR A 307 -2.74 -17.05 -30.82
CA THR A 307 -2.92 -16.18 -29.66
C THR A 307 -3.48 -14.84 -30.10
N PRO A 308 -4.14 -14.05 -29.23
CA PRO A 308 -4.47 -12.67 -29.56
C PRO A 308 -3.17 -11.86 -29.77
N GLY A 309 -3.14 -10.97 -30.78
CA GLY A 309 -1.93 -10.24 -31.19
C GLY A 309 -1.34 -9.33 -30.09
N GLY A 310 -2.17 -8.85 -29.18
CA GLY A 310 -1.73 -8.03 -28.03
C GLY A 310 -1.32 -8.84 -26.78
N GLY A 311 -1.46 -10.17 -26.82
CA GLY A 311 -1.35 -11.01 -25.62
C GLY A 311 -2.65 -10.99 -24.78
N GLY A 312 -2.54 -11.23 -23.48
CA GLY A 312 -3.67 -11.28 -22.53
C GLY A 312 -3.47 -12.35 -21.47
N VAL A 313 -4.51 -12.63 -20.70
CA VAL A 313 -4.48 -13.63 -19.63
C VAL A 313 -5.00 -14.97 -20.15
N MET A 314 -4.09 -15.89 -20.43
CA MET A 314 -4.44 -17.26 -20.87
C MET A 314 -4.97 -18.06 -19.68
N VAL A 315 -6.05 -18.79 -19.89
CA VAL A 315 -6.63 -19.72 -18.90
C VAL A 315 -5.92 -21.07 -18.99
N VAL A 316 -4.88 -21.28 -18.19
CA VAL A 316 -4.08 -22.52 -18.22
C VAL A 316 -4.66 -23.64 -17.35
N GLY A 317 -5.56 -23.30 -16.45
CA GLY A 317 -6.29 -24.26 -15.62
C GLY A 317 -7.68 -23.74 -15.26
N LEU A 318 -8.57 -24.67 -14.96
CA LEU A 318 -9.94 -24.39 -14.50
C LEU A 318 -10.28 -25.23 -13.29
N SER A 319 -10.84 -24.62 -12.27
CA SER A 319 -11.52 -25.39 -11.24
C SER A 319 -12.73 -26.10 -11.83
N THR A 320 -12.78 -27.41 -11.72
CA THR A 320 -13.78 -28.29 -12.40
C THR A 320 -15.23 -27.90 -12.07
N ARG A 321 -15.47 -27.33 -10.89
CA ARG A 321 -16.80 -26.85 -10.46
C ARG A 321 -16.82 -25.33 -10.30
N GLY A 322 -15.78 -24.65 -10.78
CA GLY A 322 -15.62 -23.19 -10.69
C GLY A 322 -16.63 -22.44 -11.57
N PRO A 323 -16.81 -21.13 -11.29
CA PRO A 323 -17.70 -20.27 -12.07
C PRO A 323 -17.39 -20.25 -13.56
N ALA A 324 -16.12 -20.08 -13.93
CA ALA A 324 -15.68 -20.04 -15.33
C ALA A 324 -15.99 -21.34 -16.08
N ALA A 325 -15.72 -22.50 -15.46
CA ALA A 325 -16.01 -23.80 -16.07
C ALA A 325 -17.52 -23.99 -16.31
N ARG A 326 -18.36 -23.61 -15.32
CA ARG A 326 -19.83 -23.66 -15.47
C ARG A 326 -20.35 -22.75 -16.57
N ALA A 327 -19.69 -21.61 -16.79
CA ALA A 327 -20.05 -20.64 -17.82
C ALA A 327 -19.55 -21.03 -19.22
N GLY A 328 -18.69 -22.05 -19.35
CA GLY A 328 -18.17 -22.51 -20.62
C GLY A 328 -16.89 -21.81 -21.08
N ILE A 329 -16.16 -21.17 -20.18
CA ILE A 329 -14.76 -20.77 -20.40
C ILE A 329 -13.92 -22.04 -20.52
N ARG A 330 -12.93 -22.04 -21.43
CA ARG A 330 -12.14 -23.23 -21.75
C ARG A 330 -10.71 -23.09 -21.27
N GLY A 331 -10.22 -24.12 -20.60
CA GLY A 331 -8.79 -24.36 -20.37
C GLY A 331 -8.14 -25.01 -21.60
N PRO A 332 -6.85 -25.38 -21.52
CA PRO A 332 -6.13 -26.01 -22.61
C PRO A 332 -6.73 -27.36 -22.96
N SER A 333 -6.82 -27.65 -24.27
CA SER A 333 -7.17 -28.95 -24.79
C SER A 333 -5.96 -29.88 -24.90
N GLU A 334 -4.77 -29.31 -25.09
CA GLU A 334 -3.51 -30.03 -25.24
C GLU A 334 -2.32 -29.17 -24.77
N VAL A 335 -1.15 -29.79 -24.64
CA VAL A 335 0.10 -29.12 -24.30
C VAL A 335 1.10 -29.36 -25.41
N GLY A 336 1.49 -28.28 -26.10
CA GLY A 336 2.56 -28.26 -27.10
C GLY A 336 3.92 -27.99 -26.50
N LEU A 337 4.97 -28.10 -27.31
CA LEU A 337 6.34 -27.76 -26.97
C LEU A 337 6.85 -26.66 -27.91
N LEU A 338 7.34 -25.56 -27.34
CA LEU A 338 8.07 -24.51 -28.05
C LEU A 338 9.52 -24.47 -27.52
N GLY A 339 10.42 -25.20 -28.15
CA GLY A 339 11.73 -25.53 -27.59
C GLY A 339 11.57 -26.32 -26.29
N ASN A 340 12.07 -25.82 -25.19
CA ASN A 340 11.91 -26.43 -23.84
C ASN A 340 10.68 -25.91 -23.07
N LEU A 341 9.92 -24.99 -23.64
CA LEU A 341 8.73 -24.41 -23.00
C LEU A 341 7.50 -25.27 -23.31
N ARG A 342 6.81 -25.73 -22.27
CA ARG A 342 5.47 -26.33 -22.41
C ARG A 342 4.46 -25.22 -22.58
N VAL A 343 3.71 -25.25 -23.67
CA VAL A 343 2.71 -24.23 -24.00
C VAL A 343 1.33 -24.87 -24.04
N PRO A 344 0.39 -24.39 -23.22
CA PRO A 344 -1.02 -24.80 -23.31
C PRO A 344 -1.62 -24.35 -24.64
N ILE A 345 -2.36 -25.22 -25.31
CA ILE A 345 -3.00 -24.94 -26.62
C ILE A 345 -4.52 -25.10 -26.48
N GLY A 346 -5.28 -24.28 -27.19
CA GLY A 346 -6.74 -24.33 -27.23
C GLY A 346 -7.44 -23.70 -26.02
N ALA A 347 -6.67 -23.02 -25.15
CA ALA A 347 -7.22 -22.28 -24.03
C ALA A 347 -7.80 -20.92 -24.46
N ASP A 348 -8.78 -20.44 -23.72
CA ASP A 348 -9.28 -19.07 -23.83
C ASP A 348 -8.27 -18.06 -23.28
N TYR A 349 -8.32 -16.85 -23.82
CA TYR A 349 -7.61 -15.67 -23.28
C TYR A 349 -8.64 -14.69 -22.77
N ILE A 350 -8.58 -14.33 -21.49
CA ILE A 350 -9.40 -13.27 -20.91
C ILE A 350 -8.80 -11.93 -21.36
N LEU A 351 -9.61 -11.10 -22.00
CA LEU A 351 -9.24 -9.79 -22.50
C LEU A 351 -9.86 -8.65 -21.71
N ALA A 352 -11.06 -8.85 -21.15
CA ALA A 352 -11.79 -7.86 -20.36
C ALA A 352 -12.82 -8.52 -19.43
N VAL A 353 -13.21 -7.80 -18.38
CA VAL A 353 -14.36 -8.10 -17.53
C VAL A 353 -15.22 -6.85 -17.46
N ASP A 354 -16.51 -6.96 -17.80
CA ASP A 354 -17.49 -5.86 -17.92
C ASP A 354 -17.00 -4.66 -18.75
N GLY A 355 -16.16 -4.96 -19.79
CA GLY A 355 -15.58 -3.97 -20.69
C GLY A 355 -14.27 -3.34 -20.17
N GLU A 356 -13.86 -3.59 -18.94
CA GLU A 356 -12.58 -3.16 -18.39
C GLU A 356 -11.47 -4.09 -18.88
N PRO A 357 -10.40 -3.57 -19.51
CA PRO A 357 -9.32 -4.37 -20.06
C PRO A 357 -8.58 -5.17 -18.97
N VAL A 358 -8.26 -6.42 -19.27
CA VAL A 358 -7.44 -7.32 -18.45
C VAL A 358 -6.22 -7.74 -19.27
N THR A 359 -5.04 -7.29 -18.89
CA THR A 359 -3.78 -7.60 -19.56
C THR A 359 -2.91 -8.55 -18.75
N THR A 360 -3.08 -8.56 -17.44
CA THR A 360 -2.37 -9.42 -16.50
C THR A 360 -3.32 -10.10 -15.52
N ASP A 361 -2.87 -11.17 -14.87
CA ASP A 361 -3.56 -11.83 -13.75
C ASP A 361 -3.81 -10.87 -12.59
N ARG A 362 -2.87 -9.94 -12.38
CA ARG A 362 -2.99 -8.86 -11.41
C ARG A 362 -4.18 -7.95 -11.72
N ASP A 363 -4.32 -7.50 -12.98
CA ASP A 363 -5.47 -6.68 -13.40
C ASP A 363 -6.79 -7.42 -13.14
N LEU A 364 -6.82 -8.71 -13.47
CA LEU A 364 -7.99 -9.56 -13.24
C LEU A 364 -8.35 -9.63 -11.75
N THR A 365 -7.36 -9.91 -10.90
CA THR A 365 -7.56 -10.03 -9.45
C THR A 365 -8.07 -8.72 -8.86
N VAL A 366 -7.42 -7.60 -9.16
CA VAL A 366 -7.80 -6.29 -8.64
C VAL A 366 -9.19 -5.88 -9.11
N LEU A 367 -9.47 -6.07 -10.38
CA LEU A 367 -10.79 -5.75 -10.94
C LEU A 367 -11.91 -6.52 -10.23
N LEU A 368 -11.70 -7.82 -9.99
CA LEU A 368 -12.66 -8.62 -9.25
C LEU A 368 -12.83 -8.14 -7.80
N GLU A 369 -11.71 -7.93 -7.09
CA GLU A 369 -11.72 -7.54 -5.67
C GLU A 369 -12.30 -6.15 -5.42
N THR A 370 -12.10 -5.20 -6.34
CA THR A 370 -12.47 -3.79 -6.12
C THR A 370 -13.85 -3.45 -6.65
N LYS A 371 -14.28 -4.06 -7.75
CA LYS A 371 -15.52 -3.70 -8.45
C LYS A 371 -16.65 -4.72 -8.31
N HIS A 372 -16.34 -5.95 -7.84
CA HIS A 372 -17.32 -7.03 -7.83
C HIS A 372 -17.41 -7.72 -6.46
N ARG A 373 -18.47 -8.51 -6.28
CA ARG A 373 -18.75 -9.32 -5.10
C ARG A 373 -19.08 -10.76 -5.49
N VAL A 374 -18.99 -11.65 -4.52
CA VAL A 374 -19.49 -13.04 -4.69
C VAL A 374 -20.96 -13.01 -5.06
N GLY A 375 -21.32 -13.72 -6.12
CA GLY A 375 -22.68 -13.78 -6.67
C GLY A 375 -22.96 -12.81 -7.80
N ASP A 376 -22.08 -11.82 -8.05
CA ASP A 376 -22.26 -10.90 -9.16
C ASP A 376 -22.17 -11.63 -10.50
N ARG A 377 -23.01 -11.20 -11.46
CA ARG A 377 -22.97 -11.70 -12.82
C ARG A 377 -22.17 -10.72 -13.69
N VAL A 378 -20.97 -11.14 -14.06
CA VAL A 378 -20.03 -10.36 -14.87
C VAL A 378 -19.99 -10.87 -16.31
N LYS A 379 -19.65 -9.99 -17.24
CA LYS A 379 -19.41 -10.31 -18.64
C LYS A 379 -17.90 -10.48 -18.87
N VAL A 380 -17.43 -11.71 -19.05
CA VAL A 380 -16.04 -12.00 -19.36
C VAL A 380 -15.85 -12.04 -20.87
N THR A 381 -15.08 -11.09 -21.39
CA THR A 381 -14.72 -11.06 -22.80
C THR A 381 -13.50 -11.94 -23.02
N VAL A 382 -13.66 -13.01 -23.80
CA VAL A 382 -12.57 -13.94 -24.10
C VAL A 382 -12.25 -13.94 -25.59
N TRP A 383 -10.98 -14.20 -25.90
CA TRP A 383 -10.55 -14.57 -27.24
C TRP A 383 -10.42 -16.10 -27.30
N ARG A 384 -11.11 -16.71 -28.27
CA ARG A 384 -11.15 -18.14 -28.51
C ARG A 384 -10.95 -18.43 -29.99
N GLU A 385 -9.87 -19.12 -30.37
CA GLU A 385 -9.61 -19.59 -31.72
C GLU A 385 -9.71 -18.53 -32.84
N GLY A 386 -9.39 -17.27 -32.53
CA GLY A 386 -9.45 -16.15 -33.48
C GLY A 386 -10.71 -15.31 -33.37
N GLN A 387 -11.65 -15.65 -32.50
CA GLN A 387 -12.89 -14.90 -32.28
C GLN A 387 -12.96 -14.32 -30.87
N VAL A 388 -13.48 -13.10 -30.77
CA VAL A 388 -13.80 -12.46 -29.49
C VAL A 388 -15.26 -12.73 -29.17
N GLN A 389 -15.54 -13.17 -27.95
CA GLN A 389 -16.90 -13.45 -27.48
C GLN A 389 -17.07 -13.07 -26.00
N ASP A 390 -18.29 -12.67 -25.66
CA ASP A 390 -18.65 -12.34 -24.30
C ASP A 390 -19.34 -13.54 -23.64
N ILE A 391 -18.84 -13.93 -22.47
CA ILE A 391 -19.37 -15.05 -21.68
C ILE A 391 -19.88 -14.51 -20.35
N PRO A 392 -21.18 -14.67 -20.05
CA PRO A 392 -21.71 -14.28 -18.73
C PRO A 392 -21.28 -15.30 -17.67
N VAL A 393 -20.63 -14.82 -16.62
CA VAL A 393 -20.17 -15.65 -15.50
C VAL A 393 -20.75 -15.11 -14.19
N THR A 394 -21.32 -16.01 -13.37
CA THR A 394 -21.66 -15.64 -11.99
C THR A 394 -20.48 -15.97 -11.09
N LEU A 395 -19.92 -14.94 -10.45
CA LEU A 395 -18.74 -15.09 -9.58
C LEU A 395 -19.04 -15.98 -8.37
N GLY A 396 -18.11 -16.86 -8.07
CA GLY A 396 -18.15 -17.66 -6.86
C GLY A 396 -17.31 -17.06 -5.75
N GLU A 397 -17.31 -17.74 -4.61
CA GLU A 397 -16.38 -17.48 -3.53
C GLU A 397 -15.06 -18.24 -3.79
N ARG A 398 -13.93 -17.55 -3.58
CA ARG A 398 -12.60 -18.17 -3.66
C ARG A 398 -12.49 -19.21 -2.53
N PRO A 399 -12.12 -20.46 -2.81
CA PRO A 399 -11.84 -21.44 -1.76
C PRO A 399 -10.62 -21.00 -0.93
N ASP A 400 -10.67 -21.33 0.37
CA ASP A 400 -9.58 -21.11 1.33
C ASP A 400 -8.32 -21.89 0.96
#